data_3d9f76dfe97c47d1c5817afcd7607a4f
#
_entry.id   3d9f76dfe97c47d1c5817afcd7607a4f
#
_cell.length_a   1.000
_cell.length_b   1.000
_cell.length_c   1.000
_cell.angle_alpha   90.00
_cell.angle_beta   90.00
_cell.angle_gamma   90.00
#
_symmetry.space_group_name_H-M   'P 1'
#
loop_
_entity.id
_entity.type
_entity.pdbx_description
1 polymer ?
#
loop_
_entity_poly.entity_id
_entity_poly.type
_entity_poly.pdbx_seq_one_letter_code
_entity_poly.pdbx_strand_id
1 'polypeptide(L)'
;MAKKQATSRIIAGDYKGTKLSFKPNKNLRPTESKTKETLFNWLLNDLHKKKCLDMFAGTGALGLEALSRGAEEVIFFEKQKALCGAIEVVVKKLGVKNKCRVINANSTAFDFKKLNTKFDLIFLDPPFNESLIQKSLNIISENELLTDKGLV
;
A
#
# COMPACT_ATOMS: atom_id res chain seq x y z
N MET A 1 -14.43 -2.20 -28.81
CA MET A 1 -14.88 -1.70 -27.49
C MET A 1 -13.66 -1.38 -26.64
N ALA A 2 -13.50 -0.14 -26.22
CA ALA A 2 -12.46 0.22 -25.27
C ALA A 2 -12.74 -0.50 -23.94
N LYS A 3 -11.81 -1.33 -23.45
CA LYS A 3 -11.91 -1.95 -22.13
C LYS A 3 -12.00 -0.82 -21.12
N LYS A 4 -13.10 -0.74 -20.39
CA LYS A 4 -13.32 0.24 -19.33
C LYS A 4 -12.14 0.15 -18.37
N GLN A 5 -11.31 1.18 -18.30
CA GLN A 5 -10.22 1.27 -17.35
C GLN A 5 -10.85 1.29 -15.94
N ALA A 6 -10.49 0.32 -15.11
CA ALA A 6 -10.91 0.37 -13.73
C ALA A 6 -10.17 1.53 -13.05
N THR A 7 -10.90 2.38 -12.35
CA THR A 7 -10.34 3.54 -11.67
C THR A 7 -10.69 3.49 -10.20
N SER A 8 -9.69 3.68 -9.36
CA SER A 8 -9.84 4.01 -7.95
C SER A 8 -9.43 5.47 -7.74
N ARG A 9 -9.79 6.05 -6.59
CA ARG A 9 -9.42 7.43 -6.25
C ARG A 9 -8.93 7.52 -4.82
N ILE A 10 -8.04 8.47 -4.57
CA ILE A 10 -7.72 8.92 -3.22
C ILE A 10 -8.94 9.67 -2.67
N ILE A 11 -9.42 9.24 -1.49
CA ILE A 11 -10.71 9.68 -0.93
C ILE A 11 -10.56 10.99 -0.16
N ALA A 12 -9.48 11.15 0.60
CA ALA A 12 -9.27 12.31 1.46
C ALA A 12 -7.80 12.71 1.55
N GLY A 13 -7.52 13.80 2.26
CA GLY A 13 -6.17 14.31 2.50
C GLY A 13 -5.65 15.22 1.39
N ASP A 14 -4.34 15.43 1.39
CA ASP A 14 -3.66 16.41 0.52
C ASP A 14 -3.80 16.09 -0.98
N TYR A 15 -4.00 14.82 -1.31
CA TYR A 15 -4.08 14.34 -2.70
C TYR A 15 -5.47 13.82 -3.08
N LYS A 16 -6.51 14.25 -2.34
CA LYS A 16 -7.90 13.88 -2.60
C LYS A 16 -8.28 14.03 -4.07
N GLY A 17 -9.00 13.05 -4.61
CA GLY A 17 -9.50 13.04 -5.97
C GLY A 17 -8.52 12.53 -7.02
N THR A 18 -7.25 12.27 -6.65
CA THR A 18 -6.27 11.68 -7.56
C THR A 18 -6.75 10.33 -8.05
N LYS A 19 -6.80 10.15 -9.36
CA LYS A 19 -7.18 8.89 -10.00
C LYS A 19 -6.00 7.92 -10.00
N LEU A 20 -6.28 6.70 -9.62
CA LEU A 20 -5.39 5.56 -9.72
C LEU A 20 -5.84 4.72 -10.92
N SER A 21 -5.15 4.87 -12.04
CA SER A 21 -5.48 4.17 -13.30
C SER A 21 -4.63 2.92 -13.44
N PHE A 22 -5.27 1.81 -13.69
CA PHE A 22 -4.59 0.53 -13.91
C PHE A 22 -5.30 -0.28 -14.99
N LYS A 23 -4.56 -1.16 -15.66
CA LYS A 23 -5.16 -2.10 -16.61
C LYS A 23 -5.90 -3.19 -15.82
N PRO A 24 -7.17 -3.46 -16.12
CA PRO A 24 -7.90 -4.55 -15.48
C PRO A 24 -7.16 -5.87 -15.67
N ASN A 25 -6.96 -6.58 -14.57
CA ASN A 25 -6.37 -7.91 -14.56
C ASN A 25 -7.32 -8.84 -13.76
N LYS A 26 -7.46 -10.09 -14.19
CA LYS A 26 -8.33 -11.08 -13.51
C LYS A 26 -7.98 -11.30 -12.04
N ASN A 27 -6.71 -11.07 -11.69
CA ASN A 27 -6.19 -11.28 -10.33
C ASN A 27 -6.14 -10.00 -9.49
N LEU A 28 -6.54 -8.87 -10.07
CA LEU A 28 -6.52 -7.58 -9.39
C LEU A 28 -7.94 -7.19 -8.99
N ARG A 29 -8.23 -7.23 -7.69
CA ARG A 29 -9.41 -6.61 -7.11
C ARG A 29 -9.00 -5.27 -6.52
N PRO A 30 -9.53 -4.14 -7.02
CA PRO A 30 -9.35 -2.87 -6.34
C PRO A 30 -10.06 -2.91 -5.00
N THR A 31 -9.41 -2.39 -3.96
CA THR A 31 -10.05 -2.19 -2.66
C THR A 31 -11.24 -1.26 -2.83
N GLU A 32 -12.41 -1.69 -2.43
CA GLU A 32 -13.63 -0.90 -2.56
C GLU A 32 -13.51 0.42 -1.79
N SER A 33 -14.00 1.51 -2.38
CA SER A 33 -13.92 2.84 -1.78
C SER A 33 -14.57 2.90 -0.39
N LYS A 34 -15.68 2.18 -0.19
CA LYS A 34 -16.37 2.11 1.11
C LYS A 34 -15.54 1.40 2.18
N THR A 35 -14.91 0.27 1.84
CA THR A 35 -14.02 -0.46 2.74
C THR A 35 -12.81 0.39 3.11
N LYS A 36 -12.21 1.05 2.12
CA LYS A 36 -11.10 1.95 2.31
C LYS A 36 -11.48 3.13 3.22
N GLU A 37 -12.62 3.75 3.00
CA GLU A 37 -13.13 4.85 3.83
C GLU A 37 -13.33 4.41 5.28
N THR A 38 -13.94 3.26 5.52
CA THR A 38 -14.16 2.70 6.86
C THR A 38 -12.83 2.44 7.58
N LEU A 39 -11.87 1.80 6.91
CA LEU A 39 -10.54 1.54 7.46
C LEU A 39 -9.85 2.84 7.86
N PHE A 40 -9.83 3.82 6.98
CA PHE A 40 -9.13 5.08 7.25
C PHE A 40 -9.87 5.98 8.25
N ASN A 41 -11.18 5.82 8.43
CA ASN A 41 -11.89 6.45 9.53
C ASN A 41 -11.43 5.92 10.90
N TRP A 42 -11.12 4.63 10.99
CA TRP A 42 -10.54 4.06 12.21
C TRP A 42 -9.11 4.54 12.47
N LEU A 43 -8.36 4.83 11.41
CA LEU A 43 -6.97 5.28 11.48
C LEU A 43 -6.82 6.81 11.52
N LEU A 44 -7.88 7.57 11.66
CA LEU A 44 -7.93 9.02 11.40
C LEU A 44 -6.85 9.83 12.13
N ASN A 45 -6.51 9.44 13.35
CA ASN A 45 -5.53 10.14 14.19
C ASN A 45 -4.15 9.46 14.21
N ASP A 46 -3.98 8.33 13.53
CA ASP A 46 -2.79 7.50 13.67
C ASP A 46 -1.84 7.53 12.48
N LEU A 47 -2.13 8.35 11.47
CA LEU A 47 -1.35 8.38 10.21
C LEU A 47 -0.29 9.49 10.16
N HIS A 48 -0.49 10.59 10.86
CA HIS A 48 0.42 11.74 10.78
C HIS A 48 1.84 11.37 11.19
N LYS A 49 2.80 11.62 10.31
CA LYS A 49 4.24 11.29 10.49
C LYS A 49 4.53 9.79 10.69
N LYS A 50 3.62 8.92 10.28
CA LYS A 50 3.82 7.47 10.39
C LYS A 50 4.53 6.89 9.17
N LYS A 51 5.33 5.85 9.44
CA LYS A 51 5.93 5.00 8.40
C LYS A 51 5.03 3.81 8.13
N CYS A 52 4.63 3.65 6.88
CA CYS A 52 3.70 2.62 6.46
C CYS A 52 4.36 1.63 5.50
N LEU A 53 3.96 0.37 5.61
CA LEU A 53 4.32 -0.70 4.69
C LEU A 53 3.05 -1.27 4.07
N ASP A 54 2.99 -1.34 2.74
CA ASP A 54 1.94 -2.04 2.00
C ASP A 54 2.55 -3.31 1.38
N MET A 55 2.28 -4.46 2.00
CA MET A 55 2.91 -5.73 1.60
C MET A 55 2.32 -6.32 0.32
N PHE A 56 1.14 -5.89 -0.09
CA PHE A 56 0.44 -6.34 -1.31
C PHE A 56 -0.22 -5.15 -1.98
N ALA A 57 0.59 -4.28 -2.54
CA ALA A 57 0.14 -2.94 -2.93
C ALA A 57 -0.92 -2.92 -4.04
N GLY A 58 -0.84 -3.84 -5.01
CA GLY A 58 -1.76 -3.83 -6.14
C GLY A 58 -1.74 -2.49 -6.88
N THR A 59 -2.82 -1.76 -6.81
CA THR A 59 -2.93 -0.41 -7.39
C THR A 59 -2.26 0.68 -6.55
N GLY A 60 -1.79 0.35 -5.36
CA GLY A 60 -1.26 1.31 -4.39
C GLY A 60 -2.34 2.06 -3.60
N ALA A 61 -3.61 1.65 -3.69
CA ALA A 61 -4.73 2.38 -3.11
C ALA A 61 -4.60 2.65 -1.61
N LEU A 62 -4.20 1.64 -0.82
CA LEU A 62 -4.05 1.79 0.64
C LEU A 62 -2.86 2.68 1.01
N GLY A 63 -1.69 2.40 0.47
CA GLY A 63 -0.49 3.17 0.78
C GLY A 63 -0.58 4.62 0.29
N LEU A 64 -1.14 4.87 -0.88
CA LEU A 64 -1.34 6.24 -1.39
C LEU A 64 -2.41 7.00 -0.60
N GLU A 65 -3.44 6.33 -0.10
CA GLU A 65 -4.41 6.94 0.82
C GLU A 65 -3.75 7.33 2.13
N ALA A 66 -2.92 6.44 2.71
CA ALA A 66 -2.16 6.74 3.93
C ALA A 66 -1.25 7.96 3.75
N LEU A 67 -0.53 8.02 2.62
CA LEU A 67 0.31 9.16 2.27
C LEU A 67 -0.50 10.45 2.19
N SER A 68 -1.65 10.43 1.52
CA SER A 68 -2.54 11.57 1.38
C SER A 68 -3.06 12.10 2.72
N ARG A 69 -3.20 11.21 3.70
CA ARG A 69 -3.68 11.53 5.05
C ARG A 69 -2.56 11.83 6.05
N GLY A 70 -1.33 11.99 5.59
CA GLY A 70 -0.23 12.51 6.40
C GLY A 70 0.87 11.54 6.78
N ALA A 71 0.87 10.31 6.24
CA ALA A 71 1.99 9.40 6.44
C ALA A 71 3.31 10.04 5.96
N GLU A 72 4.38 9.83 6.70
CA GLU A 72 5.71 10.37 6.39
C GLU A 72 6.37 9.61 5.26
N GLU A 73 6.25 8.29 5.28
CA GLU A 73 6.88 7.40 4.31
C GLU A 73 5.97 6.19 4.06
N VAL A 74 5.92 5.75 2.83
CA VAL A 74 5.22 4.52 2.43
C VAL A 74 6.12 3.67 1.56
N ILE A 75 6.33 2.42 1.96
CA ILE A 75 7.00 1.40 1.14
C ILE A 75 5.94 0.45 0.58
N PHE A 76 5.95 0.28 -0.73
CA PHE A 76 5.05 -0.60 -1.46
C PHE A 76 5.79 -1.83 -1.95
N PHE A 77 5.22 -3.01 -1.70
CA PHE A 77 5.62 -4.25 -2.34
C PHE A 77 4.56 -4.68 -3.35
N GLU A 78 4.99 -4.92 -4.57
CA GLU A 78 4.13 -5.47 -5.63
C GLU A 78 4.97 -6.35 -6.55
N LYS A 79 4.50 -7.57 -6.77
CA LYS A 79 5.21 -8.55 -7.62
C LYS A 79 5.03 -8.27 -9.12
N GLN A 80 3.95 -7.61 -9.52
CA GLN A 80 3.66 -7.31 -10.92
C GLN A 80 4.31 -6.00 -11.33
N LYS A 81 5.29 -6.07 -12.21
CA LYS A 81 6.05 -4.90 -12.70
C LYS A 81 5.15 -3.80 -13.28
N ALA A 82 4.07 -4.18 -14.00
CA ALA A 82 3.14 -3.22 -14.57
C ALA A 82 2.42 -2.39 -13.51
N LEU A 83 2.04 -3.01 -12.38
CA LEU A 83 1.41 -2.32 -11.26
C LEU A 83 2.41 -1.43 -10.50
N CYS A 84 3.65 -1.89 -10.31
CA CYS A 84 4.72 -1.03 -9.78
C CYS A 84 4.86 0.24 -10.61
N GLY A 85 4.94 0.10 -11.94
CA GLY A 85 5.02 1.24 -12.86
C GLY A 85 3.81 2.18 -12.75
N ALA A 86 2.60 1.66 -12.56
CA ALA A 86 1.41 2.47 -12.35
C ALA A 86 1.48 3.27 -11.05
N ILE A 87 1.95 2.67 -9.96
CA ILE A 87 2.18 3.38 -8.68
C ILE A 87 3.23 4.47 -8.85
N GLU A 88 4.36 4.17 -9.50
CA GLU A 88 5.44 5.13 -9.74
C GLU A 88 4.99 6.35 -10.56
N VAL A 89 4.11 6.15 -11.56
CA VAL A 89 3.52 7.25 -12.33
C VAL A 89 2.73 8.20 -11.43
N VAL A 90 1.91 7.66 -10.51
CA VAL A 90 1.16 8.47 -9.56
C VAL A 90 2.08 9.19 -8.58
N VAL A 91 3.06 8.49 -8.00
CA VAL A 91 4.06 9.05 -7.09
C VAL A 91 4.82 10.22 -7.73
N LYS A 92 5.21 10.06 -8.99
CA LYS A 92 5.87 11.13 -9.77
C LYS A 92 4.94 12.31 -10.00
N LYS A 93 3.69 12.04 -10.42
CA LYS A 93 2.68 13.08 -10.66
C LYS A 93 2.39 13.90 -9.41
N LEU A 94 2.37 13.29 -8.24
CA LEU A 94 2.13 13.95 -6.96
C LEU A 94 3.38 14.66 -6.40
N GLY A 95 4.56 14.44 -6.99
CA GLY A 95 5.81 15.03 -6.49
C GLY A 95 6.28 14.47 -5.15
N VAL A 96 5.88 13.24 -4.81
CA VAL A 96 6.14 12.62 -3.49
C VAL A 96 7.18 11.48 -3.54
N LYS A 97 8.03 11.49 -4.53
CA LYS A 97 9.02 10.43 -4.74
C LYS A 97 9.97 10.23 -3.55
N ASN A 98 10.23 11.29 -2.80
CA ASN A 98 11.05 11.26 -1.58
C ASN A 98 10.35 10.62 -0.37
N LYS A 99 9.03 10.41 -0.45
CA LYS A 99 8.21 9.78 0.60
C LYS A 99 7.74 8.37 0.25
N CYS A 100 8.02 7.91 -0.95
CA CYS A 100 7.54 6.64 -1.46
C CYS A 100 8.68 5.80 -2.02
N ARG A 101 8.65 4.51 -1.69
CA ARG A 101 9.53 3.51 -2.29
C ARG A 101 8.70 2.36 -2.82
N VAL A 102 8.80 2.09 -4.12
CA VAL A 102 8.12 0.97 -4.76
C VAL A 102 9.12 -0.15 -5.01
N ILE A 103 8.86 -1.32 -4.45
CA ILE A 103 9.73 -2.49 -4.56
C ILE A 103 9.00 -3.55 -5.38
N ASN A 104 9.53 -3.84 -6.56
CA ASN A 104 9.01 -4.91 -7.40
C ASN A 104 9.52 -6.27 -6.90
N ALA A 105 8.84 -6.81 -5.93
CA ALA A 105 9.19 -8.09 -5.32
C ALA A 105 7.96 -8.75 -4.67
N ASN A 106 8.08 -10.06 -4.44
CA ASN A 106 7.14 -10.79 -3.59
C ASN A 106 7.52 -10.53 -2.12
N SER A 107 6.65 -9.83 -1.37
CA SER A 107 6.89 -9.52 0.03
C SER A 107 7.09 -10.75 0.92
N THR A 108 6.48 -11.88 0.58
CA THR A 108 6.63 -13.12 1.36
C THR A 108 7.94 -13.88 1.09
N ALA A 109 8.74 -13.40 0.16
CA ALA A 109 10.06 -13.97 -0.17
C ALA A 109 11.19 -12.93 -0.05
N PHE A 110 10.90 -11.74 0.41
CA PHE A 110 11.85 -10.64 0.53
C PHE A 110 12.61 -10.70 1.86
N ASP A 111 13.89 -10.38 1.81
CA ASP A 111 14.73 -10.23 3.00
C ASP A 111 14.55 -8.83 3.62
N PHE A 112 13.68 -8.73 4.60
CA PHE A 112 13.33 -7.47 5.26
C PHE A 112 14.48 -6.83 6.06
N LYS A 113 15.53 -7.59 6.40
CA LYS A 113 16.73 -7.03 7.03
C LYS A 113 17.39 -5.95 6.17
N LYS A 114 17.22 -6.02 4.84
CA LYS A 114 17.72 -5.02 3.89
C LYS A 114 17.06 -3.65 4.04
N LEU A 115 15.87 -3.57 4.62
CA LEU A 115 15.18 -2.28 4.82
C LEU A 115 15.70 -1.53 6.04
N ASN A 116 16.17 -2.25 7.06
CA ASN A 116 16.67 -1.69 8.32
C ASN A 116 15.76 -0.60 8.90
N THR A 117 14.45 -0.84 8.89
CA THR A 117 13.44 0.10 9.39
C THR A 117 12.28 -0.64 10.01
N LYS A 118 11.60 0.00 10.95
CA LYS A 118 10.34 -0.47 11.52
C LYS A 118 9.19 0.41 11.05
N PHE A 119 8.01 -0.15 11.05
CA PHE A 119 6.79 0.50 10.57
C PHE A 119 5.80 0.74 11.69
N ASP A 120 5.09 1.84 11.59
CA ASP A 120 3.99 2.16 12.50
C ASP A 120 2.67 1.53 12.05
N LEU A 121 2.54 1.26 10.76
CA LEU A 121 1.36 0.64 10.16
C LEU A 121 1.77 -0.26 9.01
N ILE A 122 1.25 -1.49 9.01
CA ILE A 122 1.44 -2.46 7.93
C ILE A 122 0.08 -2.86 7.38
N PHE A 123 -0.13 -2.66 6.08
CA PHE A 123 -1.32 -3.14 5.37
C PHE A 123 -1.09 -4.54 4.83
N LEU A 124 -2.03 -5.45 5.13
CA LEU A 124 -2.10 -6.80 4.60
C LEU A 124 -3.41 -6.98 3.83
N ASP A 125 -3.37 -6.82 2.53
CA ASP A 125 -4.50 -7.07 1.63
C ASP A 125 -4.09 -8.03 0.49
N PRO A 126 -3.75 -9.29 0.84
CA PRO A 126 -3.31 -10.26 -0.15
C PRO A 126 -4.47 -10.71 -1.06
N PRO A 127 -4.17 -11.18 -2.29
CA PRO A 127 -5.16 -11.87 -3.08
C PRO A 127 -5.64 -13.10 -2.32
N PHE A 128 -6.93 -13.47 -2.45
CA PHE A 128 -7.67 -14.50 -1.72
C PHE A 128 -6.85 -15.76 -1.36
N ASN A 129 -6.08 -15.69 -0.28
CA ASN A 129 -5.36 -16.82 0.25
C ASN A 129 -5.06 -16.59 1.72
N GLU A 130 -5.79 -17.25 2.60
CA GLU A 130 -5.60 -17.18 4.06
C GLU A 130 -4.17 -17.55 4.46
N SER A 131 -3.50 -18.44 3.71
CA SER A 131 -2.12 -18.82 3.96
C SER A 131 -1.14 -17.66 3.79
N LEU A 132 -1.42 -16.70 2.90
CA LEU A 132 -0.58 -15.50 2.74
C LEU A 132 -0.67 -14.56 3.93
N ILE A 133 -1.84 -14.42 4.54
CA ILE A 133 -2.01 -13.61 5.77
C ILE A 133 -1.16 -14.20 6.88
N GLN A 134 -1.31 -15.50 7.17
CA GLN A 134 -0.54 -16.16 8.22
C GLN A 134 0.97 -16.08 7.96
N LYS A 135 1.40 -16.34 6.73
CA LYS A 135 2.80 -16.22 6.34
C LYS A 135 3.33 -14.79 6.53
N SER A 136 2.55 -13.78 6.16
CA SER A 136 2.93 -12.38 6.33
C SER A 136 3.04 -11.99 7.80
N LEU A 137 2.11 -12.42 8.64
CA LEU A 137 2.16 -12.18 10.09
C LEU A 137 3.40 -12.81 10.73
N ASN A 138 3.76 -14.02 10.31
CA ASN A 138 4.99 -14.67 10.78
C ASN A 138 6.24 -13.86 10.36
N ILE A 139 6.30 -13.40 9.12
CA ILE A 139 7.41 -12.56 8.61
C ILE A 139 7.52 -11.27 9.42
N ILE A 140 6.40 -10.60 9.68
CA ILE A 140 6.36 -9.36 10.46
C ILE A 140 6.91 -9.59 11.86
N SER A 141 6.49 -10.67 12.51
CA SER A 141 6.93 -11.04 13.86
C SER A 141 8.42 -11.44 13.89
N GLU A 142 8.85 -12.34 13.02
CA GLU A 142 10.23 -12.86 12.97
C GLU A 142 11.26 -11.77 12.62
N ASN A 143 10.87 -10.78 11.84
CA ASN A 143 11.75 -9.66 11.46
C ASN A 143 11.53 -8.41 12.31
N GLU A 144 10.68 -8.47 13.32
CA GLU A 144 10.36 -7.35 14.22
C GLU A 144 10.04 -6.05 13.46
N LEU A 145 9.18 -6.16 12.44
CA LEU A 145 8.92 -5.06 11.51
C LEU A 145 8.06 -3.92 12.10
N LEU A 146 7.40 -4.14 13.24
CA LEU A 146 6.57 -3.12 13.87
C LEU A 146 7.33 -2.32 14.93
N THR A 147 7.00 -1.04 15.03
CA THR A 147 7.30 -0.24 16.22
C THR A 147 6.48 -0.72 17.41
N ASP A 148 6.81 -0.29 18.65
CA ASP A 148 6.13 -0.76 19.88
C ASP A 148 4.62 -0.50 19.89
N LYS A 149 4.17 0.54 19.17
CA LYS A 149 2.74 0.89 19.01
C LYS A 149 2.24 0.65 17.59
N GLY A 150 2.99 -0.12 16.81
CA GLY A 150 2.65 -0.42 15.43
C GLY A 150 1.40 -1.29 15.31
N LEU A 151 0.68 -1.11 14.20
CA LEU A 151 -0.57 -1.81 13.86
C LEU A 151 -0.39 -2.61 12.56
N VAL A 152 -1.13 -3.73 12.47
CA VAL A 152 -1.30 -4.51 11.24
C VAL A 152 -2.77 -4.57 10.90
#